data_8d253840c7d5b1e36225a33c980620c2
#
_entry.id   8d253840c7d5b1e36225a33c980620c2
#
_cell.length_a   1.000
_cell.length_b   1.000
_cell.length_c   1.000
_cell.angle_alpha   90.00
_cell.angle_beta   90.00
_cell.angle_gamma   90.00
#
_symmetry.space_group_name_H-M   'P 1'
#
loop_
_entity.id
_entity.type
_entity.pdbx_description
1 polymer ?
#
loop_
_entity_poly.entity_id
_entity_poly.type
_entity_poly.pdbx_seq_one_letter_code
_entity_poly.pdbx_strand_id
1 'polypeptide(L)'
;MTIDEKYILQLSTRFPKLSKTSKGSYSCRCGFCGDSEKPYKKSASFYLAGGTGPHFNFICFRNDCNKRISLKNLLKELEPKLYEAYMDEVRNDTTSVITWEKFKQMQNI
;
A
#
# COMPACT_ATOMS: atom_id res chain seq x y z
N MET A 1 -6.61 -0.82 -11.54
CA MET A 1 -6.04 -0.36 -10.24
C MET A 1 -6.40 -1.34 -9.16
N THR A 2 -5.44 -1.75 -8.37
CA THR A 2 -5.68 -2.68 -7.26
C THR A 2 -6.26 -1.95 -6.05
N ILE A 3 -6.77 -2.72 -5.09
CA ILE A 3 -7.24 -2.14 -3.81
C ILE A 3 -6.10 -1.41 -3.12
N ASP A 4 -4.92 -2.02 -3.06
CA ASP A 4 -3.76 -1.39 -2.43
C ASP A 4 -3.41 -0.04 -3.06
N GLU A 5 -3.40 0.02 -4.40
CA GLU A 5 -3.10 1.29 -5.09
C GLU A 5 -4.11 2.39 -4.75
N LYS A 6 -5.38 2.02 -4.65
CA LYS A 6 -6.42 2.97 -4.28
C LYS A 6 -6.13 3.61 -2.92
N TYR A 7 -5.70 2.81 -1.95
CA TYR A 7 -5.40 3.31 -0.61
C TYR A 7 -4.06 4.04 -0.55
N ILE A 8 -3.08 3.63 -1.35
CA ILE A 8 -1.82 4.39 -1.48
C ILE A 8 -2.12 5.81 -1.95
N LEU A 9 -2.97 5.95 -2.97
CA LEU A 9 -3.32 7.28 -3.48
C LEU A 9 -4.03 8.15 -2.45
N GLN A 10 -4.77 7.56 -1.53
CA GLN A 10 -5.40 8.30 -0.44
C GLN A 10 -4.40 8.78 0.62
N LEU A 11 -3.18 8.26 0.59
CA LEU A 11 -2.12 8.68 1.51
C LEU A 11 -1.29 9.84 0.97
N SER A 12 -1.66 10.42 -0.16
CA SER A 12 -0.87 11.47 -0.82
C SER A 12 -0.64 12.71 0.05
N THR A 13 -1.53 13.00 1.00
CA THR A 13 -1.36 14.11 1.93
C THR A 13 -0.30 13.83 3.00
N ARG A 14 -0.13 12.57 3.37
CA ARG A 14 0.89 12.17 4.35
C ARG A 14 2.22 11.83 3.71
N PHE A 15 2.21 11.43 2.44
CA PHE A 15 3.40 11.03 1.69
C PHE A 15 3.53 11.95 0.48
N PRO A 16 4.10 13.16 0.67
CA PRO A 16 4.14 14.16 -0.39
C PRO A 16 4.89 13.68 -1.62
N LYS A 17 4.55 14.27 -2.75
CA LYS A 17 5.15 13.99 -4.05
C LYS A 17 4.99 12.54 -4.49
N LEU A 18 3.92 11.90 -4.07
CA LEU A 18 3.58 10.54 -4.47
C LEU A 18 3.35 10.47 -5.97
N SER A 19 4.07 9.59 -6.65
CA SER A 19 3.90 9.39 -8.08
C SER A 19 4.25 7.96 -8.47
N LYS A 20 3.52 7.43 -9.45
CA LYS A 20 3.74 6.08 -9.94
C LYS A 20 4.98 6.05 -10.85
N THR A 21 5.83 5.05 -10.66
CA THR A 21 7.01 4.83 -11.48
C THR A 21 6.67 3.96 -12.68
N SER A 22 7.58 3.90 -13.66
CA SER A 22 7.40 3.03 -14.82
C SER A 22 7.39 1.55 -14.47
N LYS A 23 7.92 1.20 -13.29
CA LYS A 23 7.97 -0.20 -12.83
C LYS A 23 6.75 -0.61 -12.02
N GLY A 24 5.77 0.28 -11.85
CA GLY A 24 4.55 -0.03 -11.13
C GLY A 24 4.61 0.20 -9.62
N SER A 25 5.73 0.70 -9.12
CA SER A 25 5.84 1.14 -7.72
C SER A 25 5.46 2.61 -7.60
N TYR A 26 5.41 3.13 -6.37
CA TYR A 26 5.14 4.53 -6.11
C TYR A 26 6.29 5.13 -5.33
N SER A 27 6.87 6.21 -5.83
CA SER A 27 7.89 6.95 -5.10
C SER A 27 7.27 8.14 -4.40
N CYS A 28 7.83 8.52 -3.26
CA CYS A 28 7.28 9.63 -2.47
C CYS A 28 8.29 10.09 -1.42
N ARG A 29 7.94 11.19 -0.75
CA ARG A 29 8.64 11.59 0.46
C ARG A 29 8.11 10.77 1.62
N CYS A 30 8.97 10.47 2.59
CA CYS A 30 8.57 9.63 3.72
C CYS A 30 7.63 10.37 4.66
N GLY A 31 6.49 9.76 4.96
CA GLY A 31 5.53 10.31 5.91
C GLY A 31 5.84 9.99 7.37
N PHE A 32 6.85 9.16 7.63
CA PHE A 32 7.28 8.84 8.99
C PHE A 32 8.38 9.74 9.50
N CYS A 33 9.41 9.99 8.68
CA CYS A 33 10.55 10.81 9.09
C CYS A 33 10.55 12.21 8.47
N GLY A 34 9.61 12.49 7.57
CA GLY A 34 9.55 13.78 6.88
C GLY A 34 10.53 13.90 5.72
N ASP A 35 11.35 12.87 5.49
CA ASP A 35 12.35 12.84 4.44
C ASP A 35 13.48 13.87 4.68
N SER A 36 14.31 14.16 3.66
CA SER A 36 15.42 15.08 3.80
C SER A 36 14.95 16.54 3.81
N GLU A 37 15.87 17.45 4.16
CA GLU A 37 15.58 18.88 4.12
C GLU A 37 15.32 19.39 2.70
N LYS A 38 15.77 18.66 1.70
CA LYS A 38 15.57 19.03 0.30
C LYS A 38 14.17 18.63 -0.16
N PRO A 39 13.30 19.59 -0.46
CA PRO A 39 11.88 19.27 -0.73
C PRO A 39 11.63 18.43 -1.98
N TYR A 40 12.59 18.35 -2.88
CA TYR A 40 12.46 17.53 -4.09
C TYR A 40 12.88 16.08 -3.91
N LYS A 41 13.50 15.74 -2.80
CA LYS A 41 13.96 14.36 -2.57
C LYS A 41 12.82 13.44 -2.23
N LYS A 42 12.88 12.24 -2.78
CA LYS A 42 11.92 11.17 -2.50
C LYS A 42 12.71 9.94 -2.05
N SER A 43 12.74 9.70 -0.75
CA SER A 43 13.52 8.61 -0.19
C SER A 43 12.68 7.39 0.16
N ALA A 44 11.40 7.40 -0.16
CA ALA A 44 10.48 6.33 0.20
C ALA A 44 9.78 5.76 -1.03
N SER A 45 9.31 4.54 -0.90
CA SER A 45 8.62 3.85 -1.97
C SER A 45 7.57 2.89 -1.44
N PHE A 46 6.44 2.81 -2.15
CA PHE A 46 5.50 1.70 -2.03
C PHE A 46 5.78 0.76 -3.20
N TYR A 47 6.09 -0.48 -2.92
CA TYR A 47 6.47 -1.46 -3.95
C TYR A 47 5.69 -2.75 -3.78
N LEU A 48 5.56 -3.50 -4.86
CA LEU A 48 4.85 -4.77 -4.85
C LEU A 48 5.58 -5.80 -4.00
N ALA A 49 4.88 -6.35 -3.02
CA ALA A 49 5.42 -7.39 -2.16
C ALA A 49 5.75 -8.64 -3.01
N GLY A 50 7.00 -9.09 -2.90
CA GLY A 50 7.45 -10.23 -3.69
C GLY A 50 7.60 -9.95 -5.18
N GLY A 51 7.50 -8.69 -5.60
CA GLY A 51 7.64 -8.30 -7.01
C GLY A 51 6.39 -8.49 -7.85
N THR A 52 5.41 -9.21 -7.38
CA THR A 52 4.15 -9.48 -8.08
C THR A 52 2.99 -9.55 -7.09
N GLY A 53 1.78 -9.56 -7.63
CA GLY A 53 0.59 -9.69 -6.82
C GLY A 53 -0.03 -8.34 -6.47
N PRO A 54 -1.14 -8.34 -5.69
CA PRO A 54 -1.91 -7.13 -5.44
C PRO A 54 -1.44 -6.32 -4.24
N HIS A 55 -0.55 -6.86 -3.41
CA HIS A 55 -0.19 -6.22 -2.15
C HIS A 55 1.10 -5.43 -2.24
N PHE A 56 1.13 -4.29 -1.56
CA PHE A 56 2.27 -3.38 -1.55
C PHE A 56 2.89 -3.31 -0.16
N ASN A 57 4.20 -3.10 -0.14
CA ASN A 57 4.97 -2.79 1.05
C ASN A 57 5.54 -1.39 0.93
N PHE A 58 5.87 -0.79 2.07
CA PHE A 58 6.49 0.53 2.13
C PHE A 58 7.91 0.42 2.66
N ILE A 59 8.82 1.23 2.10
CA ILE A 59 10.18 1.32 2.60
C ILE A 59 10.68 2.77 2.50
N CYS A 60 11.39 3.21 3.51
CA CYS A 60 12.17 4.45 3.46
C CYS A 60 13.65 4.09 3.44
N PHE A 61 14.36 4.63 2.47
CA PHE A 61 15.78 4.32 2.27
C PHE A 61 16.72 5.20 3.09
N ARG A 62 16.20 6.13 3.88
CA ARG A 62 17.05 6.96 4.72
C ARG A 62 17.58 6.16 5.90
N ASN A 63 18.88 6.31 6.19
CA ASN A 63 19.52 5.57 7.27
C ASN A 63 18.96 5.91 8.65
N ASP A 64 18.49 7.13 8.83
CA ASP A 64 17.92 7.59 10.11
C ASP A 64 16.45 7.19 10.29
N CYS A 65 15.81 6.69 9.26
CA CYS A 65 14.44 6.19 9.32
C CYS A 65 14.38 4.69 9.10
N ASN A 66 14.78 4.26 7.92
CA ASN A 66 14.84 2.85 7.51
C ASN A 66 13.55 2.06 7.81
N LYS A 67 12.41 2.74 7.76
CA LYS A 67 11.11 2.11 8.05
C LYS A 67 10.74 1.13 6.96
N ARG A 68 10.33 -0.08 7.36
CA ARG A 68 9.81 -1.10 6.45
C ARG A 68 8.53 -1.65 7.05
N ILE A 69 7.44 -1.60 6.29
CA ILE A 69 6.14 -1.98 6.81
C ILE A 69 5.23 -2.33 5.64
N SER A 70 4.32 -3.29 5.84
CA SER A 70 3.29 -3.57 4.84
C SER A 70 2.29 -2.43 4.78
N LEU A 71 1.62 -2.26 3.64
CA LEU A 71 0.58 -1.23 3.51
C LEU A 71 -0.51 -1.42 4.56
N LYS A 72 -0.92 -2.66 4.79
CA LYS A 72 -1.92 -3.00 5.80
C LYS A 72 -1.53 -2.44 7.17
N ASN A 73 -0.32 -2.71 7.62
CA ASN A 73 0.14 -2.26 8.93
C ASN A 73 0.39 -0.75 8.97
N LEU A 74 0.81 -0.17 7.85
CA LEU A 74 0.98 1.26 7.72
C LEU A 74 -0.35 1.99 7.90
N LEU A 75 -1.41 1.51 7.27
CA LEU A 75 -2.75 2.06 7.44
C LEU A 75 -3.21 1.94 8.89
N LYS A 76 -2.97 0.80 9.50
CA LYS A 76 -3.34 0.57 10.89
C LYS A 76 -2.65 1.56 11.82
N GLU A 77 -1.39 1.87 11.55
CA GLU A 77 -0.59 2.78 12.36
C GLU A 77 -0.95 4.24 12.15
N LEU A 78 -1.13 4.66 10.89
CA LEU A 78 -1.30 6.07 10.53
C LEU A 78 -2.74 6.50 10.30
N GLU A 79 -3.57 5.62 9.77
CA GLU A 79 -4.93 5.94 9.36
C GLU A 79 -5.88 4.78 9.70
N PRO A 80 -6.24 4.65 11.00
CA PRO A 80 -7.08 3.53 11.42
C PRO A 80 -8.42 3.42 10.70
N LYS A 81 -9.02 4.56 10.33
CA LYS A 81 -10.27 4.54 9.57
C LYS A 81 -10.09 3.98 8.17
N LEU A 82 -8.98 4.34 7.52
CA LEU A 82 -8.64 3.77 6.22
C LEU A 82 -8.30 2.29 6.36
N TYR A 83 -7.65 1.91 7.45
CA TYR A 83 -7.34 0.51 7.70
C TYR A 83 -8.61 -0.34 7.77
N GLU A 84 -9.62 0.13 8.48
CA GLU A 84 -10.89 -0.59 8.59
C GLU A 84 -11.58 -0.72 7.24
N ALA A 85 -11.62 0.35 6.47
CA ALA A 85 -12.19 0.33 5.12
C ALA A 85 -11.41 -0.59 4.20
N TYR A 86 -10.08 -0.55 4.29
CA TYR A 86 -9.19 -1.41 3.51
C TYR A 86 -9.45 -2.88 3.81
N MET A 87 -9.49 -3.25 5.07
CA MET A 87 -9.71 -4.64 5.49
C MET A 87 -11.09 -5.13 5.05
N ASP A 88 -12.08 -4.27 5.12
CA ASP A 88 -13.42 -4.60 4.69
C ASP A 88 -13.47 -4.85 3.19
N GLU A 89 -12.83 -3.98 2.42
CA GLU A 89 -12.74 -4.12 0.96
C GLU A 89 -12.00 -5.40 0.56
N VAL A 90 -10.88 -5.68 1.21
CA VAL A 90 -10.09 -6.89 0.94
C VAL A 90 -10.90 -8.15 1.24
N ARG A 91 -11.64 -8.17 2.33
CA ARG A 91 -12.49 -9.30 2.69
C ARG A 91 -13.59 -9.52 1.67
N ASN A 92 -14.12 -8.44 1.11
CA ASN A 92 -15.23 -8.49 0.16
C ASN A 92 -14.77 -8.57 -1.29
N ASP A 93 -13.45 -8.55 -1.53
CA ASP A 93 -12.93 -8.66 -2.87
C ASP A 93 -13.10 -10.08 -3.38
N THR A 94 -13.98 -10.23 -4.36
CA THR A 94 -14.29 -11.53 -4.94
C THR A 94 -13.49 -11.85 -6.18
N THR A 95 -12.66 -10.93 -6.64
CA THR A 95 -11.99 -11.11 -7.92
C THR A 95 -10.67 -11.85 -7.82
N SER A 96 -9.95 -11.70 -6.72
CA SER A 96 -8.61 -12.26 -6.60
C SER A 96 -8.53 -13.46 -5.68
N VAL A 97 -9.38 -13.55 -4.67
CA VAL A 97 -9.25 -14.58 -3.63
C VAL A 97 -10.38 -15.60 -3.68
N ILE A 98 -11.54 -15.19 -4.09
CA ILE A 98 -12.77 -15.94 -3.80
C ILE A 98 -13.27 -16.74 -4.99
N THR A 99 -12.63 -16.66 -6.12
CA THR A 99 -13.11 -17.38 -7.29
C THR A 99 -13.29 -18.86 -7.00
N TRP A 100 -12.33 -19.48 -6.34
CA TRP A 100 -12.41 -20.88 -6.05
C TRP A 100 -13.27 -21.18 -4.81
N GLU A 101 -13.29 -20.29 -3.82
CA GLU A 101 -14.18 -20.44 -2.67
C GLU A 101 -15.64 -20.29 -3.08
N LYS A 102 -15.91 -19.35 -3.95
CA LYS A 102 -17.24 -19.17 -4.52
C LYS A 102 -17.66 -20.40 -5.31
N PHE A 103 -16.75 -20.93 -6.09
CA PHE A 103 -16.95 -22.16 -6.83
C PHE A 103 -17.24 -23.32 -5.88
N LYS A 104 -16.50 -23.42 -4.80
CA LYS A 104 -16.69 -24.44 -3.77
C LYS A 104 -18.07 -24.33 -3.13
N GLN A 105 -18.49 -23.12 -2.82
CA GLN A 105 -19.83 -22.88 -2.27
C GLN A 105 -20.93 -23.28 -3.24
N MET A 106 -20.74 -22.99 -4.51
CA MET A 106 -21.70 -23.36 -5.54
C MET A 106 -21.82 -24.87 -5.67
N GLN A 107 -20.76 -25.60 -5.44
CA GLN A 107 -20.79 -27.05 -5.47
C GLN A 107 -21.55 -27.66 -4.28
N ASN A 108 -21.66 -26.94 -3.20
CA ASN A 108 -22.33 -27.40 -2.01
C ASN A 108 -23.80 -27.05 -1.95
N ILE A 109 -24.32 -26.44 -2.99
CA ILE A 109 -25.74 -26.06 -3.07
C ILE A 109 -26.59 -27.18 -3.68
#